data_ec040dfba8b677e15dc0e49da728e756
#
_entry.id   ec040dfba8b677e15dc0e49da728e756
#
_cell.length_a   1.000
_cell.length_b   1.000
_cell.length_c   1.000
_cell.angle_alpha   90.00
_cell.angle_beta   90.00
_cell.angle_gamma   90.00
#
_symmetry.space_group_name_H-M   'P 1'
#
loop_
_entity.id
_entity.type
_entity.pdbx_description
1 polymer ?
#
loop_
_entity_poly.entity_id
_entity_poly.type
_entity_poly.pdbx_seq_one_letter_code
_entity_poly.pdbx_strand_id
1 'polypeptide(L)'
;MMLGKYFKKTVFRKEHTADGVVPEAPQGILKKCNACKGAIFTEDVKRNLYICPKCGNYFRVHAYRRIEFLLDDGSFEEWDQGMTVGNPLGFPGYEEKVRALQERTGLTEAVVTGKGRINGMETVIGVCDGRFMMASMGEAVGEKITRAVERATKLSLPVILFACSGGARMQEGIVSLMQMAKTSAALKRHSDAGLLYVSVLTDPTTGGVTASWAMLGDIILAEPHALIGFAGPRVIEQTIGQKLPKGFQRAEFLVEHGFVDRILPREEAKEVLSEILRMHGKDIEVSSEVLTLGDGDVKRSLAAPETGEKTSAWDCVQKARKKDRPVGEDYIRELFPDFIEFHGDRLYGDDAAIIGGIASFDGTPVTVIAEAKGADTKENIRRNFGMPSPEGYRKALRLMKQAEKFHRPVICLVDTPGAFCGMEAEERGQGEAIARNLYEMSALKTPVLSIVISEGGSGGALALAVADEVWMMQNAIYSILSPEGFASILWKDGKRAPEAAEVMKLTAGDLKKLGIVEEIVEEPGEFTVDTMPVVCEELRGKILRFLEKYEKMDGEELVEERYRRFRDM
;
A
#
# COMPACT_ATOMS: atom_id res chain seq x y z
N MET A 1 41.34 -17.36 -13.31
CA MET A 1 41.53 -18.28 -12.16
C MET A 1 40.31 -18.21 -11.27
N MET A 2 39.51 -19.17 -11.40
CA MET A 2 38.63 -19.89 -10.47
C MET A 2 38.64 -19.42 -9.01
N LEU A 3 37.42 -19.24 -8.47
CA LEU A 3 37.05 -19.81 -7.17
C LEU A 3 35.52 -19.78 -7.01
N GLY A 4 34.88 -20.85 -7.44
CA GLY A 4 33.59 -21.25 -6.91
C GLY A 4 33.80 -22.06 -5.65
N LYS A 5 32.96 -21.88 -4.63
CA LYS A 5 32.81 -22.81 -3.48
C LYS A 5 31.48 -22.55 -2.78
N TYR A 6 30.58 -23.49 -2.97
CA TYR A 6 30.18 -24.57 -2.06
C TYR A 6 29.18 -24.16 -0.98
N PHE A 7 27.91 -24.29 -1.31
CA PHE A 7 26.93 -24.72 -0.31
C PHE A 7 27.00 -26.22 -0.16
N LYS A 8 27.66 -26.71 0.89
CA LYS A 8 27.60 -28.10 1.31
C LYS A 8 26.25 -28.38 1.97
N LYS A 9 25.38 -29.17 1.31
CA LYS A 9 24.40 -30.01 1.99
C LYS A 9 25.14 -30.89 2.99
N THR A 10 24.86 -30.69 4.28
CA THR A 10 25.37 -31.61 5.31
C THR A 10 24.61 -32.93 5.16
N VAL A 11 25.20 -33.86 4.45
CA VAL A 11 24.79 -35.27 4.46
C VAL A 11 25.33 -35.84 5.76
N PHE A 12 24.47 -36.21 6.69
CA PHE A 12 24.88 -37.00 7.85
C PHE A 12 25.38 -38.35 7.35
N ARG A 13 26.67 -38.59 7.53
CA ARG A 13 27.31 -39.89 7.30
C ARG A 13 26.78 -40.88 8.34
N LYS A 14 26.14 -41.97 7.90
CA LYS A 14 25.81 -43.11 8.77
C LYS A 14 27.14 -43.78 9.18
N GLU A 15 27.52 -43.67 10.44
CA GLU A 15 28.46 -44.59 11.04
C GLU A 15 27.68 -45.81 11.52
N HIS A 16 27.94 -46.96 10.92
CA HIS A 16 27.42 -48.22 11.38
C HIS A 16 28.19 -48.63 12.64
N THR A 17 27.56 -48.46 13.80
CA THR A 17 27.91 -49.28 14.97
C THR A 17 26.96 -50.46 15.01
N ALA A 18 27.50 -51.65 15.23
CA ALA A 18 26.75 -52.89 15.36
C ALA A 18 25.69 -52.74 16.47
N ASP A 19 24.46 -53.21 16.17
CA ASP A 19 23.34 -53.35 17.11
C ASP A 19 22.77 -52.06 17.70
N GLY A 20 22.05 -51.31 16.89
CA GLY A 20 21.15 -50.24 17.38
C GLY A 20 20.50 -49.51 16.24
N VAL A 21 19.22 -49.76 15.97
CA VAL A 21 18.38 -48.88 15.18
C VAL A 21 18.34 -47.55 15.90
N VAL A 22 19.08 -46.55 15.39
CA VAL A 22 18.94 -45.18 15.86
C VAL A 22 17.55 -44.74 15.46
N PRO A 23 16.63 -44.42 16.42
CA PRO A 23 15.29 -43.98 16.05
C PRO A 23 15.41 -42.68 15.29
N GLU A 24 14.96 -42.64 14.03
CA GLU A 24 14.80 -41.39 13.30
C GLU A 24 13.75 -40.57 14.06
N ALA A 25 14.19 -39.45 14.63
CA ALA A 25 13.24 -38.51 15.25
C ALA A 25 12.26 -38.02 14.18
N PRO A 26 10.94 -38.17 14.39
CA PRO A 26 9.95 -37.73 13.41
C PRO A 26 10.20 -36.29 13.02
N GLN A 27 10.11 -35.97 11.73
CA GLN A 27 10.28 -34.60 11.24
C GLN A 27 9.26 -33.66 11.92
N GLY A 28 9.72 -32.54 12.47
CA GLY A 28 8.86 -31.53 13.10
C GLY A 28 8.82 -31.53 14.63
N ILE A 29 9.46 -32.50 15.32
CA ILE A 29 9.51 -32.53 16.79
C ILE A 29 10.36 -31.38 17.35
N LEU A 30 11.45 -31.04 16.68
CA LEU A 30 12.35 -29.96 17.11
C LEU A 30 12.32 -28.76 16.16
N LYS A 31 12.27 -27.57 16.73
CA LYS A 31 12.38 -26.29 16.06
C LYS A 31 13.64 -25.56 16.51
N LYS A 32 14.40 -25.00 15.57
CA LYS A 32 15.59 -24.19 15.86
C LYS A 32 15.18 -22.72 16.00
N CYS A 33 15.57 -22.10 17.10
CA CYS A 33 15.38 -20.65 17.26
C CYS A 33 16.38 -19.87 16.40
N ASN A 34 15.89 -18.91 15.63
CA ASN A 34 16.74 -18.08 14.76
C ASN A 34 17.63 -17.11 15.56
N ALA A 35 17.21 -16.70 16.75
CA ALA A 35 17.97 -15.80 17.62
C ALA A 35 19.04 -16.55 18.42
N CYS A 36 18.65 -17.39 19.38
CA CYS A 36 19.60 -18.09 20.25
C CYS A 36 20.21 -19.37 19.64
N LYS A 37 19.78 -19.78 18.43
CA LYS A 37 20.19 -21.02 17.74
C LYS A 37 19.87 -22.32 18.47
N GLY A 38 19.23 -22.27 19.63
CA GLY A 38 18.86 -23.43 20.41
C GLY A 38 17.81 -24.31 19.73
N ALA A 39 17.94 -25.64 19.88
CA ALA A 39 16.89 -26.59 19.53
C ALA A 39 15.85 -26.62 20.64
N ILE A 40 14.58 -26.63 20.28
CA ILE A 40 13.42 -26.52 21.19
C ILE A 40 12.35 -27.48 20.69
N PHE A 41 11.63 -28.13 21.58
CA PHE A 41 10.49 -28.94 21.16
C PHE A 41 9.40 -28.04 20.57
N THR A 42 8.84 -28.47 19.44
CA THR A 42 7.80 -27.72 18.73
C THR A 42 6.56 -27.51 19.61
N GLU A 43 6.20 -28.51 20.43
CA GLU A 43 5.08 -28.41 21.37
C GLU A 43 5.33 -27.38 22.46
N ASP A 44 6.56 -27.25 22.97
CA ASP A 44 6.89 -26.20 23.96
C ASP A 44 6.76 -24.81 23.34
N VAL A 45 7.17 -24.66 22.08
CA VAL A 45 6.97 -23.39 21.35
C VAL A 45 5.49 -23.06 21.19
N LYS A 46 4.65 -24.05 20.84
CA LYS A 46 3.19 -23.86 20.72
C LYS A 46 2.54 -23.48 22.04
N ARG A 47 2.85 -24.23 23.12
CA ARG A 47 2.34 -23.95 24.48
C ARG A 47 2.74 -22.57 24.98
N ASN A 48 3.93 -22.10 24.60
CA ASN A 48 4.43 -20.77 24.93
C ASN A 48 4.06 -19.71 23.86
N LEU A 49 2.87 -19.81 23.29
CA LEU A 49 2.32 -18.86 22.31
C LEU A 49 3.30 -18.50 21.17
N TYR A 50 4.09 -19.46 20.71
CA TYR A 50 5.13 -19.28 19.70
C TYR A 50 6.24 -18.29 20.11
N ILE A 51 6.55 -18.22 21.40
CA ILE A 51 7.68 -17.49 21.94
C ILE A 51 8.76 -18.52 22.34
N CYS A 52 10.01 -18.24 22.06
CA CYS A 52 11.12 -19.13 22.42
C CYS A 52 11.27 -19.23 23.94
N PRO A 53 11.08 -20.41 24.56
CA PRO A 53 11.21 -20.54 26.01
C PRO A 53 12.64 -20.33 26.53
N LYS A 54 13.66 -20.31 25.64
CA LYS A 54 15.06 -20.10 26.02
C LYS A 54 15.51 -18.65 26.01
N CYS A 55 14.97 -17.83 25.09
CA CYS A 55 15.46 -16.45 24.90
C CYS A 55 14.37 -15.40 24.65
N GLY A 56 13.10 -15.77 24.73
CA GLY A 56 11.99 -14.84 24.52
C GLY A 56 11.77 -14.40 23.08
N ASN A 57 12.51 -14.94 22.10
CA ASN A 57 12.34 -14.54 20.70
C ASN A 57 10.98 -14.95 20.15
N TYR A 58 10.30 -14.04 19.49
CA TYR A 58 9.00 -14.25 18.86
C TYR A 58 9.15 -14.99 17.54
N PHE A 59 8.46 -16.13 17.39
CA PHE A 59 8.31 -16.80 16.10
C PHE A 59 7.07 -16.24 15.39
N ARG A 60 7.07 -16.27 14.05
CA ARG A 60 5.87 -15.97 13.27
C ARG A 60 4.79 -17.00 13.56
N VAL A 61 3.56 -16.51 13.72
CA VAL A 61 2.37 -17.30 14.03
C VAL A 61 1.50 -17.41 12.80
N HIS A 62 0.94 -18.59 12.57
CA HIS A 62 -0.04 -18.83 11.50
C HIS A 62 -1.39 -18.21 11.86
N ALA A 63 -2.17 -17.77 10.86
CA ALA A 63 -3.42 -17.05 11.10
C ALA A 63 -4.38 -17.82 12.02
N TYR A 64 -4.71 -19.08 11.70
CA TYR A 64 -5.62 -19.88 12.54
C TYR A 64 -5.11 -20.11 13.97
N ARG A 65 -3.78 -20.21 14.16
CA ARG A 65 -3.22 -20.34 15.51
C ARG A 65 -3.34 -19.06 16.33
N ARG A 66 -3.23 -17.90 15.65
CA ARG A 66 -3.47 -16.61 16.32
C ARG A 66 -4.93 -16.47 16.71
N ILE A 67 -5.84 -16.82 15.82
CA ILE A 67 -7.28 -16.84 16.07
C ILE A 67 -7.62 -17.74 17.25
N GLU A 68 -7.05 -18.95 17.31
CA GLU A 68 -7.28 -19.96 18.34
C GLU A 68 -6.91 -19.46 19.76
N PHE A 69 -5.82 -18.73 19.94
CA PHE A 69 -5.45 -18.26 21.27
C PHE A 69 -6.01 -16.88 21.64
N LEU A 70 -6.57 -16.16 20.69
CA LEU A 70 -7.19 -14.85 20.95
C LEU A 70 -8.70 -14.95 21.19
N LEU A 71 -9.40 -15.70 20.34
CA LEU A 71 -10.85 -15.76 20.40
C LEU A 71 -11.33 -16.79 21.44
N ASP A 72 -12.58 -16.64 21.84
CA ASP A 72 -13.26 -17.61 22.70
C ASP A 72 -13.57 -18.87 21.89
N ASP A 73 -13.47 -20.04 22.51
CA ASP A 73 -13.65 -21.34 21.88
C ASP A 73 -14.98 -21.41 21.13
N GLY A 74 -14.91 -21.81 19.85
CA GLY A 74 -16.07 -21.99 18.98
C GLY A 74 -16.78 -20.69 18.58
N SER A 75 -16.25 -19.52 18.90
CA SER A 75 -16.89 -18.24 18.56
C SER A 75 -16.53 -17.74 17.15
N PHE A 76 -15.51 -18.31 16.51
CA PHE A 76 -15.03 -17.83 15.21
C PHE A 76 -15.93 -18.28 14.05
N GLU A 77 -16.43 -17.31 13.31
CA GLU A 77 -17.16 -17.48 12.05
C GLU A 77 -16.31 -16.90 10.93
N GLU A 78 -15.67 -17.77 10.12
CA GLU A 78 -14.81 -17.35 9.02
C GLU A 78 -15.64 -16.83 7.84
N TRP A 79 -15.21 -15.71 7.26
CA TRP A 79 -15.83 -15.09 6.09
C TRP A 79 -14.95 -15.23 4.84
N ASP A 80 -15.61 -15.31 3.68
CA ASP A 80 -14.92 -15.33 2.37
C ASP A 80 -13.82 -16.40 2.26
N GLN A 81 -14.01 -17.56 2.91
CA GLN A 81 -13.02 -18.65 2.97
C GLN A 81 -12.61 -19.14 1.58
N GLY A 82 -13.55 -19.24 0.65
CA GLY A 82 -13.30 -19.72 -0.72
C GLY A 82 -12.81 -18.65 -1.69
N MET A 83 -12.65 -17.40 -1.25
CA MET A 83 -12.30 -16.30 -2.16
C MET A 83 -10.88 -16.45 -2.70
N THR A 84 -10.79 -16.46 -4.02
CA THR A 84 -9.54 -16.42 -4.78
C THR A 84 -9.73 -15.45 -5.94
N VAL A 85 -8.65 -14.84 -6.37
CA VAL A 85 -8.60 -14.06 -7.61
C VAL A 85 -7.67 -14.73 -8.61
N GLY A 86 -7.85 -14.40 -9.86
CA GLY A 86 -7.05 -14.93 -10.95
C GLY A 86 -5.66 -14.26 -11.02
N ASN A 87 -5.15 -14.19 -12.24
CA ASN A 87 -3.88 -13.55 -12.58
C ASN A 87 -4.17 -12.26 -13.37
N PRO A 88 -4.40 -11.11 -12.70
CA PRO A 88 -4.95 -9.93 -13.33
C PRO A 88 -4.04 -9.32 -14.41
N LEU A 89 -2.73 -9.56 -14.32
CA LEU A 89 -1.75 -9.06 -15.29
C LEU A 89 -1.21 -10.16 -16.23
N GLY A 90 -1.66 -11.41 -16.10
CA GLY A 90 -1.11 -12.54 -16.83
C GLY A 90 0.36 -12.83 -16.47
N PHE A 91 0.76 -12.61 -15.21
CA PHE A 91 2.15 -12.81 -14.77
C PHE A 91 2.55 -14.29 -14.91
N PRO A 92 3.66 -14.60 -15.63
CA PRO A 92 4.06 -15.99 -15.89
C PRO A 92 4.34 -16.79 -14.60
N GLY A 93 3.74 -17.99 -14.49
CA GLY A 93 3.96 -18.91 -13.36
C GLY A 93 3.29 -18.47 -12.06
N TYR A 94 2.46 -17.42 -12.07
CA TYR A 94 1.79 -16.91 -10.87
C TYR A 94 0.73 -17.88 -10.36
N GLU A 95 -0.12 -18.39 -11.23
CA GLU A 95 -1.21 -19.31 -10.88
C GLU A 95 -0.69 -20.63 -10.31
N GLU A 96 0.38 -21.20 -10.90
CA GLU A 96 1.03 -22.41 -10.39
C GLU A 96 1.61 -22.18 -8.99
N LYS A 97 2.21 -21.00 -8.78
CA LYS A 97 2.76 -20.62 -7.48
C LYS A 97 1.65 -20.45 -6.43
N VAL A 98 0.54 -19.83 -6.78
CA VAL A 98 -0.64 -19.68 -5.90
C VAL A 98 -1.16 -21.06 -5.51
N ARG A 99 -1.41 -21.96 -6.49
CA ARG A 99 -1.91 -23.32 -6.28
C ARG A 99 -0.98 -24.13 -5.36
N ALA A 100 0.32 -24.09 -5.62
CA ALA A 100 1.30 -24.77 -4.76
C ALA A 100 1.33 -24.25 -3.32
N LEU A 101 1.04 -22.95 -3.13
CA LEU A 101 0.92 -22.35 -1.80
C LEU A 101 -0.37 -22.76 -1.10
N GLN A 102 -1.48 -22.80 -1.81
CA GLN A 102 -2.77 -23.29 -1.29
C GLN A 102 -2.63 -24.74 -0.79
N GLU A 103 -2.08 -25.63 -1.60
CA GLU A 103 -1.84 -27.03 -1.23
C GLU A 103 -0.92 -27.15 0.00
N ARG A 104 0.16 -26.36 0.05
CA ARG A 104 1.15 -26.44 1.13
C ARG A 104 0.66 -25.84 2.45
N THR A 105 -0.14 -24.78 2.40
CA THR A 105 -0.53 -24.01 3.59
C THR A 105 -1.92 -24.31 4.10
N GLY A 106 -2.80 -24.84 3.24
CA GLY A 106 -4.23 -25.02 3.50
C GLY A 106 -5.01 -23.69 3.49
N LEU A 107 -4.38 -22.59 3.05
CA LEU A 107 -5.00 -21.27 2.93
C LEU A 107 -5.42 -21.03 1.49
N THR A 108 -6.55 -20.40 1.27
CA THR A 108 -6.96 -19.92 -0.05
C THR A 108 -6.21 -18.65 -0.44
N GLU A 109 -5.92 -17.78 0.56
CA GLU A 109 -5.17 -16.54 0.39
C GLU A 109 -4.46 -16.13 1.71
N ALA A 110 -3.68 -15.06 1.66
CA ALA A 110 -2.74 -14.65 2.71
C ALA A 110 -3.40 -13.96 3.92
N VAL A 111 -4.71 -13.86 3.98
CA VAL A 111 -5.44 -13.32 5.13
C VAL A 111 -6.66 -14.19 5.44
N VAL A 112 -6.91 -14.41 6.72
CA VAL A 112 -8.12 -15.03 7.26
C VAL A 112 -8.94 -13.94 7.93
N THR A 113 -10.21 -13.79 7.54
CA THR A 113 -11.13 -12.77 8.05
C THR A 113 -12.40 -13.41 8.58
N GLY A 114 -13.02 -12.82 9.59
CA GLY A 114 -14.24 -13.33 10.17
C GLY A 114 -14.68 -12.55 11.41
N LYS A 115 -15.72 -13.04 12.05
CA LYS A 115 -16.26 -12.51 13.31
C LYS A 115 -15.99 -13.50 14.45
N GLY A 116 -15.77 -13.00 15.65
CA GLY A 116 -15.61 -13.83 16.85
C GLY A 116 -15.76 -13.02 18.14
N ARG A 117 -15.46 -13.64 19.26
CA ARG A 117 -15.50 -13.00 20.57
C ARG A 117 -14.16 -13.10 21.29
N ILE A 118 -13.78 -12.01 21.96
CA ILE A 118 -12.63 -11.97 22.87
C ILE A 118 -13.18 -11.68 24.26
N ASN A 119 -13.11 -12.65 25.18
CA ASN A 119 -13.71 -12.59 26.52
C ASN A 119 -15.16 -12.10 26.49
N GLY A 120 -15.98 -12.67 25.58
CA GLY A 120 -17.38 -12.34 25.38
C GLY A 120 -17.66 -11.12 24.49
N MET A 121 -16.69 -10.26 24.20
CA MET A 121 -16.85 -9.06 23.37
C MET A 121 -16.78 -9.39 21.88
N GLU A 122 -17.84 -9.08 21.12
CA GLU A 122 -17.88 -9.31 19.68
C GLU A 122 -16.93 -8.37 18.93
N THR A 123 -16.24 -8.91 17.94
CA THR A 123 -15.34 -8.14 17.07
C THR A 123 -15.20 -8.82 15.72
N VAL A 124 -14.89 -8.04 14.69
CA VAL A 124 -14.41 -8.55 13.42
C VAL A 124 -12.89 -8.63 13.48
N ILE A 125 -12.33 -9.77 13.09
CA ILE A 125 -10.90 -10.01 13.11
C ILE A 125 -10.38 -10.35 11.71
N GLY A 126 -9.22 -9.80 11.36
CA GLY A 126 -8.45 -10.19 10.18
C GLY A 126 -7.01 -10.50 10.57
N VAL A 127 -6.50 -11.66 10.14
CA VAL A 127 -5.14 -12.10 10.47
C VAL A 127 -4.38 -12.49 9.22
N CYS A 128 -3.31 -11.76 8.93
CA CYS A 128 -2.40 -12.08 7.84
C CYS A 128 -1.53 -13.31 8.15
N ASP A 129 -1.20 -14.10 7.11
CA ASP A 129 -0.37 -15.31 7.24
C ASP A 129 0.83 -15.27 6.28
N GLY A 130 2.00 -15.03 6.82
CA GLY A 130 3.25 -14.90 6.06
C GLY A 130 3.71 -16.16 5.33
N ARG A 131 3.07 -17.31 5.53
CA ARG A 131 3.35 -18.54 4.77
C ARG A 131 2.89 -18.43 3.32
N PHE A 132 1.86 -17.61 3.05
CA PHE A 132 1.35 -17.35 1.72
C PHE A 132 1.97 -16.05 1.18
N MET A 133 2.93 -16.14 0.28
CA MET A 133 3.66 -15.02 -0.37
C MET A 133 4.11 -13.90 0.60
N MET A 134 4.59 -14.24 1.79
CA MET A 134 4.93 -13.27 2.84
C MET A 134 3.75 -12.34 3.19
N ALA A 135 2.54 -12.81 3.07
CA ALA A 135 1.30 -12.06 3.24
C ALA A 135 1.27 -10.74 2.45
N SER A 136 1.87 -10.72 1.27
CA SER A 136 1.78 -9.56 0.38
C SER A 136 0.34 -9.32 -0.05
N MET A 137 -0.08 -8.04 -0.02
CA MET A 137 -1.43 -7.63 -0.36
C MET A 137 -1.61 -7.61 -1.88
N GLY A 138 -2.38 -8.55 -2.40
CA GLY A 138 -2.93 -8.57 -3.74
C GLY A 138 -4.43 -8.28 -3.72
N GLU A 139 -5.10 -8.41 -4.86
CA GLU A 139 -6.53 -8.15 -5.04
C GLU A 139 -7.39 -8.93 -4.02
N ALA A 140 -7.17 -10.25 -3.85
CA ALA A 140 -7.95 -11.04 -2.90
C ALA A 140 -7.74 -10.63 -1.44
N VAL A 141 -6.51 -10.27 -1.05
CA VAL A 141 -6.22 -9.81 0.31
C VAL A 141 -6.91 -8.48 0.57
N GLY A 142 -6.78 -7.53 -0.35
CA GLY A 142 -7.45 -6.23 -0.26
C GLY A 142 -8.96 -6.38 -0.21
N GLU A 143 -9.54 -7.21 -1.07
CA GLU A 143 -10.98 -7.48 -1.10
C GLU A 143 -11.48 -8.12 0.20
N LYS A 144 -10.79 -9.14 0.74
CA LYS A 144 -11.19 -9.78 2.02
C LYS A 144 -11.15 -8.78 3.18
N ILE A 145 -10.11 -7.93 3.26
CA ILE A 145 -10.02 -6.89 4.29
C ILE A 145 -11.15 -5.87 4.12
N THR A 146 -11.37 -5.39 2.90
CA THR A 146 -12.43 -4.42 2.59
C THR A 146 -13.81 -4.96 2.99
N ARG A 147 -14.16 -6.18 2.57
CA ARG A 147 -15.42 -6.83 2.94
C ARG A 147 -15.58 -7.03 4.45
N ALA A 148 -14.49 -7.39 5.12
CA ALA A 148 -14.51 -7.54 6.58
C ALA A 148 -14.83 -6.21 7.28
N VAL A 149 -14.20 -5.11 6.84
CA VAL A 149 -14.45 -3.76 7.36
C VAL A 149 -15.87 -3.29 7.03
N GLU A 150 -16.34 -3.46 5.79
CA GLU A 150 -17.70 -3.09 5.37
C GLU A 150 -18.77 -3.85 6.17
N ARG A 151 -18.57 -5.17 6.38
CA ARG A 151 -19.48 -5.98 7.21
C ARG A 151 -19.44 -5.55 8.67
N ALA A 152 -18.24 -5.26 9.21
CA ALA A 152 -18.10 -4.72 10.56
C ALA A 152 -18.87 -3.41 10.72
N THR A 153 -18.77 -2.50 9.74
CA THR A 153 -19.50 -1.23 9.73
C THR A 153 -21.00 -1.44 9.74
N LYS A 154 -21.52 -2.35 8.89
CA LYS A 154 -22.96 -2.71 8.87
C LYS A 154 -23.45 -3.34 10.18
N LEU A 155 -22.59 -4.13 10.83
CA LEU A 155 -22.92 -4.80 12.08
C LEU A 155 -22.63 -3.93 13.32
N SER A 156 -22.11 -2.72 13.13
CA SER A 156 -21.65 -1.82 14.20
C SER A 156 -20.64 -2.49 15.15
N LEU A 157 -19.75 -3.31 14.59
CA LEU A 157 -18.73 -4.04 15.33
C LEU A 157 -17.35 -3.41 15.16
N PRO A 158 -16.50 -3.44 16.20
CA PRO A 158 -15.11 -3.05 16.10
C PRO A 158 -14.33 -4.00 15.18
N VAL A 159 -13.24 -3.48 14.60
CA VAL A 159 -12.33 -4.24 13.73
C VAL A 159 -10.97 -4.36 14.38
N ILE A 160 -10.38 -5.57 14.38
CA ILE A 160 -9.00 -5.84 14.78
C ILE A 160 -8.27 -6.52 13.62
N LEU A 161 -7.23 -5.87 13.07
CA LEU A 161 -6.42 -6.46 12.00
C LEU A 161 -4.99 -6.72 12.48
N PHE A 162 -4.54 -7.97 12.34
CA PHE A 162 -3.15 -8.37 12.60
C PHE A 162 -2.36 -8.32 11.29
N ALA A 163 -1.50 -7.31 11.17
CA ALA A 163 -0.63 -7.14 10.02
C ALA A 163 0.63 -8.01 10.14
N CYS A 164 0.93 -8.72 9.05
CA CYS A 164 2.18 -9.44 8.84
C CYS A 164 2.43 -9.49 7.33
N SER A 165 3.18 -8.55 6.77
CA SER A 165 3.26 -8.44 5.32
C SER A 165 4.60 -7.93 4.80
N GLY A 166 4.99 -8.45 3.66
CA GLY A 166 6.10 -7.92 2.86
C GLY A 166 5.72 -6.74 1.96
N GLY A 167 4.49 -6.22 2.05
CA GLY A 167 3.98 -5.10 1.26
C GLY A 167 2.99 -5.49 0.16
N ALA A 168 2.87 -4.69 -0.88
CA ALA A 168 1.99 -4.96 -2.02
C ALA A 168 2.53 -6.12 -2.89
N ARG A 169 1.62 -6.90 -3.48
CA ARG A 169 1.94 -8.09 -4.28
C ARG A 169 2.42 -7.70 -5.68
N MET A 170 3.72 -7.83 -5.91
CA MET A 170 4.37 -7.37 -7.14
C MET A 170 3.85 -8.06 -8.40
N GLN A 171 3.46 -9.34 -8.34
CA GLN A 171 2.92 -10.10 -9.46
C GLN A 171 1.57 -9.58 -9.96
N GLU A 172 0.84 -8.89 -9.12
CA GLU A 172 -0.43 -8.24 -9.46
C GLU A 172 -0.26 -6.73 -9.76
N GLY A 173 0.97 -6.21 -9.68
CA GLY A 173 1.37 -4.88 -10.11
C GLY A 173 0.44 -3.78 -9.62
N ILE A 174 -0.08 -2.98 -10.56
CA ILE A 174 -0.94 -1.83 -10.27
C ILE A 174 -2.25 -2.21 -9.56
N VAL A 175 -2.81 -3.39 -9.82
CA VAL A 175 -4.02 -3.88 -9.14
C VAL A 175 -3.78 -4.03 -7.63
N SER A 176 -2.62 -4.56 -7.27
CA SER A 176 -2.16 -4.63 -5.88
C SER A 176 -1.98 -3.24 -5.24
N LEU A 177 -1.50 -2.26 -6.02
CA LEU A 177 -1.37 -0.87 -5.55
C LEU A 177 -2.74 -0.26 -5.23
N MET A 178 -3.75 -0.50 -6.07
CA MET A 178 -5.12 0.01 -5.85
C MET A 178 -5.75 -0.55 -4.56
N GLN A 179 -5.34 -1.73 -4.09
CA GLN A 179 -5.84 -2.27 -2.81
C GLN A 179 -5.48 -1.39 -1.60
N MET A 180 -4.42 -0.59 -1.69
CA MET A 180 -4.08 0.37 -0.64
C MET A 180 -5.19 1.43 -0.51
N ALA A 181 -5.63 2.03 -1.60
CA ALA A 181 -6.71 3.00 -1.62
C ALA A 181 -8.04 2.38 -1.20
N LYS A 182 -8.37 1.20 -1.74
CA LYS A 182 -9.60 0.45 -1.44
C LYS A 182 -9.77 0.16 0.05
N THR A 183 -8.75 -0.41 0.69
CA THR A 183 -8.79 -0.73 2.11
C THR A 183 -8.83 0.53 2.99
N SER A 184 -8.09 1.58 2.61
CA SER A 184 -8.10 2.86 3.33
C SER A 184 -9.45 3.56 3.26
N ALA A 185 -10.14 3.52 2.11
CA ALA A 185 -11.47 4.08 1.93
C ALA A 185 -12.53 3.34 2.76
N ALA A 186 -12.45 2.00 2.85
CA ALA A 186 -13.34 1.23 3.71
C ALA A 186 -13.16 1.57 5.19
N LEU A 187 -11.92 1.72 5.65
CA LEU A 187 -11.61 2.14 7.02
C LEU A 187 -12.05 3.57 7.30
N LYS A 188 -11.98 4.47 6.30
CA LYS A 188 -12.51 5.83 6.46
C LYS A 188 -13.99 5.81 6.78
N ARG A 189 -14.79 5.03 6.04
CA ARG A 189 -16.22 4.86 6.31
C ARG A 189 -16.51 4.22 7.66
N HIS A 190 -15.70 3.26 8.07
CA HIS A 190 -15.79 2.63 9.39
C HIS A 190 -15.58 3.65 10.52
N SER A 191 -14.56 4.48 10.38
CA SER A 191 -14.26 5.56 11.31
C SER A 191 -15.34 6.65 11.32
N ASP A 192 -15.87 7.04 10.15
CA ASP A 192 -16.95 8.03 10.05
C ASP A 192 -18.26 7.53 10.71
N ALA A 193 -18.45 6.22 10.77
CA ALA A 193 -19.52 5.58 11.53
C ALA A 193 -19.26 5.55 13.05
N GLY A 194 -18.14 6.09 13.53
CA GLY A 194 -17.76 6.14 14.95
C GLY A 194 -17.33 4.80 15.52
N LEU A 195 -16.85 3.87 14.68
CA LEU A 195 -16.50 2.50 15.06
C LEU A 195 -14.99 2.33 15.21
N LEU A 196 -14.59 1.52 16.21
CA LEU A 196 -13.20 1.30 16.56
C LEU A 196 -12.47 0.41 15.54
N TYR A 197 -11.28 0.86 15.14
CA TYR A 197 -10.30 0.06 14.43
C TYR A 197 -8.99 -0.08 15.21
N VAL A 198 -8.60 -1.30 15.56
CA VAL A 198 -7.31 -1.63 16.19
C VAL A 198 -6.41 -2.31 15.18
N SER A 199 -5.26 -1.71 14.91
CA SER A 199 -4.19 -2.30 14.08
C SER A 199 -3.13 -2.93 14.97
N VAL A 200 -2.82 -4.22 14.76
CA VAL A 200 -1.77 -4.93 15.49
C VAL A 200 -0.65 -5.33 14.53
N LEU A 201 0.50 -4.68 14.67
CA LEU A 201 1.64 -4.83 13.77
C LEU A 201 2.53 -5.98 14.24
N THR A 202 2.78 -6.96 13.36
CA THR A 202 3.65 -8.10 13.67
C THR A 202 4.79 -8.24 12.66
N ASP A 203 5.77 -9.11 12.91
CA ASP A 203 7.00 -9.21 12.11
C ASP A 203 6.82 -10.02 10.82
N PRO A 204 7.13 -9.43 9.64
CA PRO A 204 7.32 -8.03 9.32
C PRO A 204 6.02 -7.33 8.89
N THR A 205 5.93 -6.01 9.04
CA THR A 205 4.89 -5.18 8.43
C THR A 205 5.57 -4.07 7.64
N THR A 206 5.57 -4.17 6.31
CA THR A 206 6.34 -3.26 5.45
C THR A 206 5.59 -2.87 4.16
N GLY A 207 6.11 -1.87 3.46
CA GLY A 207 5.68 -1.46 2.13
C GLY A 207 4.26 -0.91 2.08
N GLY A 208 3.52 -1.29 1.04
CA GLY A 208 2.16 -0.81 0.81
C GLY A 208 1.17 -1.15 1.92
N VAL A 209 1.41 -2.19 2.73
CA VAL A 209 0.56 -2.51 3.88
C VAL A 209 0.77 -1.49 5.01
N THR A 210 2.02 -1.11 5.30
CA THR A 210 2.32 -0.02 6.24
C THR A 210 1.76 1.30 5.72
N ALA A 211 1.95 1.60 4.44
CA ALA A 211 1.47 2.83 3.80
C ALA A 211 -0.04 2.81 3.45
N SER A 212 -0.82 1.97 4.12
CA SER A 212 -2.28 1.91 4.01
C SER A 212 -2.90 1.49 5.35
N TRP A 213 -3.75 0.48 5.37
CA TRP A 213 -4.54 0.08 6.52
C TRP A 213 -3.76 -0.17 7.81
N ALA A 214 -2.49 -0.63 7.75
CA ALA A 214 -1.74 -0.94 8.96
C ALA A 214 -1.40 0.29 9.83
N MET A 215 -1.28 1.49 9.23
CA MET A 215 -1.01 2.74 9.95
C MET A 215 -2.24 3.64 10.12
N LEU A 216 -3.45 3.09 9.94
CA LEU A 216 -4.72 3.83 10.04
C LEU A 216 -5.54 3.45 11.28
N GLY A 217 -5.02 2.64 12.21
CA GLY A 217 -5.70 2.30 13.45
C GLY A 217 -6.01 3.53 14.30
N ASP A 218 -7.20 3.53 14.94
CA ASP A 218 -7.47 4.43 16.07
C ASP A 218 -6.53 4.11 17.22
N ILE A 219 -6.20 2.81 17.35
CA ILE A 219 -5.17 2.28 18.26
C ILE A 219 -4.23 1.39 17.45
N ILE A 220 -2.93 1.69 17.50
CA ILE A 220 -1.88 0.95 16.81
C ILE A 220 -0.98 0.27 17.82
N LEU A 221 -1.05 -1.06 17.87
CA LEU A 221 -0.25 -1.90 18.76
C LEU A 221 0.81 -2.66 17.96
N ALA A 222 1.93 -3.01 18.56
CA ALA A 222 2.98 -3.78 17.90
C ALA A 222 3.53 -4.90 18.78
N GLU A 223 3.74 -6.10 18.23
CA GLU A 223 4.47 -7.15 18.93
C GLU A 223 5.93 -6.73 19.18
N PRO A 224 6.54 -7.14 20.30
CA PRO A 224 7.94 -6.83 20.60
C PRO A 224 8.88 -7.18 19.43
N HIS A 225 9.78 -6.27 19.11
CA HIS A 225 10.83 -6.42 18.10
C HIS A 225 10.34 -6.63 16.67
N ALA A 226 9.05 -6.45 16.37
CA ALA A 226 8.52 -6.54 15.02
C ALA A 226 9.22 -5.53 14.09
N LEU A 227 9.57 -5.97 12.88
CA LEU A 227 10.07 -5.10 11.82
C LEU A 227 8.88 -4.36 11.18
N ILE A 228 8.87 -3.05 11.30
CA ILE A 228 7.78 -2.20 10.81
C ILE A 228 8.39 -0.99 10.09
N GLY A 229 7.99 -0.74 8.85
CA GLY A 229 8.49 0.39 8.09
C GLY A 229 7.88 0.49 6.70
N PHE A 230 8.03 1.63 6.06
CA PHE A 230 7.60 1.82 4.68
C PHE A 230 8.55 1.11 3.71
N ALA A 231 9.80 1.50 3.68
CA ALA A 231 10.81 0.82 2.87
C ALA A 231 11.47 -0.31 3.66
N GLY A 232 11.75 -1.45 3.01
CA GLY A 232 12.49 -2.53 3.65
C GLY A 232 13.93 -2.12 3.98
N PRO A 233 14.56 -2.64 5.06
CA PRO A 233 15.92 -2.27 5.47
C PRO A 233 16.96 -2.31 4.35
N ARG A 234 16.88 -3.33 3.48
CA ARG A 234 17.80 -3.46 2.34
C ARG A 234 17.64 -2.36 1.30
N VAL A 235 16.42 -1.88 1.09
CA VAL A 235 16.15 -0.79 0.15
C VAL A 235 16.75 0.50 0.69
N ILE A 236 16.54 0.78 1.96
CA ILE A 236 17.11 1.96 2.62
C ILE A 236 18.64 1.91 2.57
N GLU A 237 19.26 0.81 3.01
CA GLU A 237 20.73 0.65 3.00
C GLU A 237 21.33 0.83 1.59
N GLN A 238 20.63 0.37 0.55
CA GLN A 238 21.06 0.58 -0.84
C GLN A 238 20.89 2.03 -1.28
N THR A 239 19.86 2.72 -0.81
CA THR A 239 19.59 4.12 -1.15
C THR A 239 20.59 5.08 -0.49
N ILE A 240 20.84 4.89 0.81
CA ILE A 240 21.76 5.77 1.57
C ILE A 240 23.23 5.32 1.51
N GLY A 241 23.51 4.12 0.98
CA GLY A 241 24.87 3.54 0.92
C GLY A 241 25.50 3.20 2.28
N GLN A 242 24.70 3.09 3.34
CA GLN A 242 25.17 2.84 4.71
C GLN A 242 24.33 1.75 5.38
N LYS A 243 24.90 1.11 6.41
CA LYS A 243 24.17 0.16 7.26
C LYS A 243 23.26 0.90 8.23
N LEU A 244 22.05 0.36 8.41
CA LEU A 244 21.10 0.93 9.37
C LEU A 244 21.55 0.72 10.82
N PRO A 245 21.23 1.68 11.71
CA PRO A 245 21.45 1.53 13.14
C PRO A 245 20.75 0.29 13.72
N LYS A 246 21.32 -0.27 14.77
CA LYS A 246 20.69 -1.37 15.50
C LYS A 246 19.38 -0.89 16.14
N GLY A 247 18.30 -1.64 15.92
CA GLY A 247 16.98 -1.28 16.45
C GLY A 247 16.13 -0.42 15.51
N PHE A 248 16.70 0.11 14.45
CA PHE A 248 15.97 0.89 13.44
C PHE A 248 14.80 0.09 12.83
N GLN A 249 13.66 0.74 12.62
CA GLN A 249 12.41 0.13 12.16
C GLN A 249 11.90 -1.04 13.05
N ARG A 250 12.28 -1.10 14.32
CA ARG A 250 11.66 -2.04 15.25
C ARG A 250 10.45 -1.40 15.94
N ALA A 251 9.57 -2.23 16.46
CA ALA A 251 8.37 -1.76 17.16
C ALA A 251 8.70 -0.70 18.24
N GLU A 252 9.78 -0.91 18.99
CA GLU A 252 10.26 0.02 20.02
C GLU A 252 10.66 1.38 19.42
N PHE A 253 11.34 1.35 18.26
CA PHE A 253 11.68 2.57 17.52
C PHE A 253 10.43 3.36 17.10
N LEU A 254 9.38 2.67 16.65
CA LEU A 254 8.14 3.34 16.25
C LEU A 254 7.38 3.92 17.45
N VAL A 255 7.47 3.31 18.64
CA VAL A 255 6.93 3.90 19.89
C VAL A 255 7.70 5.18 20.23
N GLU A 256 9.04 5.15 20.17
CA GLU A 256 9.89 6.32 20.43
C GLU A 256 9.61 7.48 19.46
N HIS A 257 9.22 7.17 18.22
CA HIS A 257 8.87 8.16 17.18
C HIS A 257 7.38 8.50 17.11
N GLY A 258 6.55 7.91 17.97
CA GLY A 258 5.13 8.25 18.11
C GLY A 258 4.20 7.65 17.04
N PHE A 259 4.60 6.58 16.35
CA PHE A 259 3.79 5.90 15.33
C PHE A 259 3.14 4.61 15.81
N VAL A 260 3.46 4.15 17.00
CA VAL A 260 2.84 3.00 17.68
C VAL A 260 2.50 3.41 19.09
N ASP A 261 1.27 3.12 19.53
CA ASP A 261 0.77 3.54 20.84
C ASP A 261 1.38 2.69 21.95
N ARG A 262 1.53 1.39 21.73
CA ARG A 262 2.03 0.46 22.75
C ARG A 262 2.65 -0.80 22.15
N ILE A 263 3.72 -1.29 22.79
CA ILE A 263 4.20 -2.66 22.59
C ILE A 263 3.24 -3.62 23.27
N LEU A 264 2.74 -4.61 22.53
CA LEU A 264 1.80 -5.62 23.00
C LEU A 264 2.49 -7.00 23.05
N PRO A 265 2.94 -7.44 24.22
CA PRO A 265 3.39 -8.82 24.39
C PRO A 265 2.25 -9.79 24.05
N ARG A 266 2.59 -10.89 23.38
CA ARG A 266 1.59 -11.84 22.87
C ARG A 266 0.78 -12.49 23.97
N GLU A 267 1.41 -12.71 25.12
CA GLU A 267 0.79 -13.26 26.33
C GLU A 267 -0.25 -12.33 26.96
N GLU A 268 -0.17 -11.03 26.73
CA GLU A 268 -1.13 -10.02 27.21
C GLU A 268 -2.21 -9.69 26.17
N ALA A 269 -2.08 -10.21 24.94
CA ALA A 269 -2.87 -9.73 23.81
C ALA A 269 -4.38 -9.94 24.01
N LYS A 270 -4.81 -11.09 24.53
CA LYS A 270 -6.23 -11.38 24.74
C LYS A 270 -6.86 -10.42 25.76
N GLU A 271 -6.20 -10.21 26.89
CA GLU A 271 -6.66 -9.35 27.96
C GLU A 271 -6.68 -7.88 27.55
N VAL A 272 -5.58 -7.38 26.94
CA VAL A 272 -5.48 -5.99 26.51
C VAL A 272 -6.51 -5.66 25.42
N LEU A 273 -6.66 -6.53 24.42
CA LEU A 273 -7.67 -6.32 23.35
C LEU A 273 -9.09 -6.38 23.90
N SER A 274 -9.38 -7.31 24.81
CA SER A 274 -10.67 -7.39 25.50
C SER A 274 -10.99 -6.11 26.27
N GLU A 275 -10.02 -5.57 26.99
CA GLU A 275 -10.18 -4.33 27.75
C GLU A 275 -10.41 -3.12 26.81
N ILE A 276 -9.66 -3.04 25.70
CA ILE A 276 -9.88 -2.02 24.68
C ILE A 276 -11.30 -2.12 24.12
N LEU A 277 -11.74 -3.31 23.74
CA LEU A 277 -13.10 -3.53 23.22
C LEU A 277 -14.17 -3.10 24.24
N ARG A 278 -14.00 -3.48 25.51
CA ARG A 278 -14.92 -3.13 26.59
C ARG A 278 -15.05 -1.61 26.80
N MET A 279 -13.95 -0.88 26.70
CA MET A 279 -13.94 0.58 26.87
C MET A 279 -14.58 1.32 25.68
N HIS A 280 -14.64 0.71 24.51
CA HIS A 280 -15.19 1.31 23.29
C HIS A 280 -16.56 0.72 22.91
N GLY A 281 -17.00 -0.36 23.57
CA GLY A 281 -18.36 -0.90 23.39
C GLY A 281 -19.37 0.10 23.93
N LYS A 282 -20.11 0.74 23.03
CA LYS A 282 -21.32 1.50 23.35
C LYS A 282 -22.52 0.73 22.83
N ASP A 283 -23.65 0.80 23.54
CA ASP A 283 -24.96 0.55 22.96
C ASP A 283 -25.25 1.69 21.96
N ILE A 284 -24.71 1.56 20.75
CA ILE A 284 -24.94 2.52 19.66
C ILE A 284 -26.25 2.10 19.01
N GLU A 285 -27.32 2.83 19.30
CA GLU A 285 -28.53 2.83 18.46
C GLU A 285 -28.13 3.41 17.10
N VAL A 286 -27.90 2.55 16.13
CA VAL A 286 -27.61 2.96 14.73
C VAL A 286 -28.92 3.31 14.05
N SER A 287 -29.02 4.55 13.56
CA SER A 287 -30.06 4.94 12.62
C SER A 287 -29.97 4.07 11.36
N SER A 288 -31.06 3.40 11.02
CA SER A 288 -31.15 2.39 9.97
C SER A 288 -31.23 2.95 8.54
N GLU A 289 -30.43 3.94 8.20
CA GLU A 289 -30.21 4.29 6.79
C GLU A 289 -29.07 3.43 6.23
N VAL A 290 -29.43 2.25 5.82
CA VAL A 290 -28.53 1.20 5.34
C VAL A 290 -28.19 1.43 3.89
N LEU A 291 -26.93 1.64 3.61
CA LEU A 291 -26.29 1.47 2.31
C LEU A 291 -26.55 0.04 1.79
N THR A 292 -27.34 -0.09 0.74
CA THR A 292 -27.50 -1.33 -0.02
C THR A 292 -26.26 -1.54 -0.88
N LEU A 293 -25.34 -2.38 -0.40
CA LEU A 293 -24.24 -2.88 -1.23
C LEU A 293 -24.74 -4.07 -2.04
N GLY A 294 -24.63 -3.98 -3.36
CA GLY A 294 -24.94 -5.09 -4.25
C GLY A 294 -23.92 -6.23 -4.07
N ASP A 295 -24.40 -7.46 -3.92
CA ASP A 295 -23.61 -8.68 -4.09
C ASP A 295 -23.28 -8.85 -5.58
N GLY A 296 -22.32 -8.09 -6.09
CA GLY A 296 -21.84 -8.20 -7.45
C GLY A 296 -20.55 -8.98 -7.53
N ASP A 297 -20.57 -10.14 -8.18
CA ASP A 297 -19.35 -10.77 -8.70
C ASP A 297 -18.69 -9.79 -9.67
N VAL A 298 -17.49 -9.30 -9.34
CA VAL A 298 -16.72 -8.42 -10.20
C VAL A 298 -16.24 -9.19 -11.42
N LYS A 299 -16.99 -9.12 -12.53
CA LYS A 299 -16.53 -9.58 -13.84
C LYS A 299 -15.86 -8.41 -14.54
N ARG A 300 -14.52 -8.33 -14.48
CA ARG A 300 -13.75 -7.47 -15.37
C ARG A 300 -13.87 -8.00 -16.81
N SER A 301 -14.53 -7.25 -17.67
CA SER A 301 -14.50 -7.46 -19.10
C SER A 301 -13.23 -6.85 -19.69
N LEU A 302 -12.27 -7.68 -20.09
CA LEU A 302 -11.11 -7.23 -20.85
C LEU A 302 -11.58 -6.85 -22.25
N ALA A 303 -11.53 -5.57 -22.60
CA ALA A 303 -11.82 -5.09 -23.96
C ALA A 303 -10.75 -5.58 -24.95
N ALA A 304 -11.20 -5.87 -26.18
CA ALA A 304 -10.36 -6.36 -27.28
C ALA A 304 -9.31 -5.34 -27.73
N PRO A 305 -8.17 -5.76 -28.31
CA PRO A 305 -7.08 -4.86 -28.64
C PRO A 305 -7.40 -3.99 -29.87
N GLU A 306 -7.17 -2.69 -29.75
CA GLU A 306 -7.11 -1.79 -30.88
C GLU A 306 -5.75 -1.89 -31.60
N THR A 307 -5.80 -1.89 -32.93
CA THR A 307 -4.65 -1.96 -33.82
C THR A 307 -4.09 -0.55 -34.08
N GLY A 308 -3.05 -0.17 -33.35
CA GLY A 308 -2.19 0.99 -33.62
C GLY A 308 -0.73 0.60 -33.42
N GLU A 309 0.22 1.29 -34.05
CA GLU A 309 1.65 1.08 -33.81
C GLU A 309 1.91 1.15 -32.27
N LYS A 310 2.26 0.00 -31.67
CA LYS A 310 2.50 -0.08 -30.24
C LYS A 310 3.89 0.45 -29.93
N THR A 311 3.96 1.63 -29.32
CA THR A 311 5.15 2.04 -28.55
C THR A 311 5.40 0.99 -27.47
N SER A 312 6.63 0.47 -27.32
CA SER A 312 6.93 -0.51 -26.27
C SER A 312 6.79 0.11 -24.88
N ALA A 313 6.48 -0.69 -23.87
CA ALA A 313 6.39 -0.18 -22.51
C ALA A 313 7.74 0.41 -22.05
N TRP A 314 8.86 -0.16 -22.50
CA TRP A 314 10.18 0.38 -22.19
C TRP A 314 10.44 1.73 -22.87
N ASP A 315 9.96 1.94 -24.09
CA ASP A 315 10.07 3.26 -24.74
C ASP A 315 9.27 4.32 -23.97
N CYS A 316 8.09 3.98 -23.43
CA CYS A 316 7.33 4.86 -22.54
C CYS A 316 8.15 5.21 -21.28
N VAL A 317 8.78 4.22 -20.64
CA VAL A 317 9.68 4.46 -19.49
C VAL A 317 10.80 5.44 -19.84
N GLN A 318 11.44 5.25 -20.99
CA GLN A 318 12.52 6.12 -21.45
C GLN A 318 12.02 7.53 -21.76
N LYS A 319 10.86 7.66 -22.41
CA LYS A 319 10.24 8.96 -22.72
C LYS A 319 9.79 9.69 -21.45
N ALA A 320 9.18 8.99 -20.48
CA ALA A 320 8.82 9.56 -19.19
C ALA A 320 10.02 10.12 -18.44
N ARG A 321 11.22 9.57 -18.64
CA ARG A 321 12.46 9.96 -17.94
C ARG A 321 13.37 10.90 -18.73
N LYS A 322 12.91 11.38 -19.89
CA LYS A 322 13.71 12.35 -20.67
C LYS A 322 13.96 13.62 -19.87
N LYS A 323 15.19 14.16 -19.99
CA LYS A 323 15.60 15.36 -19.26
C LYS A 323 14.91 16.65 -19.72
N ASP A 324 14.48 16.69 -20.96
CA ASP A 324 13.81 17.81 -21.61
C ASP A 324 12.28 17.71 -21.57
N ARG A 325 11.76 16.67 -20.91
CA ARG A 325 10.32 16.51 -20.66
C ARG A 325 9.85 17.59 -19.68
N PRO A 326 8.70 18.25 -19.94
CA PRO A 326 8.14 19.24 -19.01
C PRO A 326 7.87 18.65 -17.63
N VAL A 327 8.22 19.40 -16.59
CA VAL A 327 8.03 19.04 -15.18
C VAL A 327 6.83 19.78 -14.58
N GLY A 328 6.38 19.38 -13.38
CA GLY A 328 5.19 19.96 -12.74
C GLY A 328 5.17 21.48 -12.66
N GLU A 329 6.32 22.13 -12.45
CA GLU A 329 6.44 23.60 -12.42
C GLU A 329 6.14 24.24 -13.79
N ASP A 330 6.50 23.56 -14.89
CA ASP A 330 6.19 24.05 -16.25
C ASP A 330 4.68 24.03 -16.50
N TYR A 331 4.01 22.95 -16.11
CA TYR A 331 2.54 22.84 -16.19
C TYR A 331 1.85 23.91 -15.33
N ILE A 332 2.34 24.16 -14.12
CA ILE A 332 1.79 25.21 -13.25
C ILE A 332 1.92 26.57 -13.93
N ARG A 333 3.09 26.88 -14.48
CA ARG A 333 3.34 28.17 -15.15
C ARG A 333 2.47 28.37 -16.39
N GLU A 334 2.23 27.33 -17.15
CA GLU A 334 1.46 27.40 -18.42
C GLU A 334 -0.06 27.41 -18.18
N LEU A 335 -0.55 26.55 -17.27
CA LEU A 335 -1.99 26.39 -17.04
C LEU A 335 -2.54 27.34 -15.97
N PHE A 336 -1.71 27.82 -15.03
CA PHE A 336 -2.11 28.58 -13.86
C PHE A 336 -1.22 29.82 -13.66
N PRO A 337 -1.29 30.81 -14.56
CA PRO A 337 -0.34 31.96 -14.55
C PRO A 337 -0.44 32.85 -13.30
N ASP A 338 -1.54 32.80 -12.57
CA ASP A 338 -1.79 33.52 -11.32
C ASP A 338 -1.56 32.67 -10.05
N PHE A 339 -0.84 31.55 -10.17
CA PHE A 339 -0.59 30.61 -9.07
C PHE A 339 0.11 31.29 -7.89
N ILE A 340 -0.44 31.08 -6.69
CA ILE A 340 0.12 31.51 -5.42
C ILE A 340 0.57 30.29 -4.62
N GLU A 341 1.87 30.10 -4.48
CA GLU A 341 2.44 28.96 -3.75
C GLU A 341 2.30 29.11 -2.23
N PHE A 342 2.03 27.99 -1.56
CA PHE A 342 2.00 27.87 -0.10
C PHE A 342 2.99 26.81 0.37
N HIS A 343 3.71 27.09 1.43
CA HIS A 343 4.79 26.27 1.96
C HIS A 343 4.42 25.57 3.27
N GLY A 344 5.10 24.46 3.53
CA GLY A 344 5.17 23.76 4.81
C GLY A 344 3.92 22.96 5.19
N ASP A 345 4.15 21.93 5.99
CA ASP A 345 3.13 21.07 6.56
C ASP A 345 2.51 21.61 7.87
N ARG A 346 3.09 22.67 8.45
CA ARG A 346 2.78 23.27 9.76
C ARG A 346 3.08 22.38 10.96
N LEU A 347 3.82 21.28 10.78
CA LEU A 347 4.20 20.33 11.82
C LEU A 347 5.72 20.22 11.94
N TYR A 348 6.40 19.92 10.83
CA TYR A 348 7.84 19.69 10.80
C TYR A 348 8.59 20.66 9.89
N GLY A 349 8.15 20.79 8.63
CA GLY A 349 8.89 21.61 7.66
C GLY A 349 8.21 21.74 6.32
N ASP A 350 8.95 22.23 5.34
CA ASP A 350 8.56 22.27 3.94
C ASP A 350 9.30 21.20 3.14
N ASP A 351 8.68 20.72 2.08
CA ASP A 351 9.27 19.78 1.12
C ASP A 351 9.21 20.37 -0.30
N ALA A 352 10.38 20.58 -0.88
CA ALA A 352 10.51 21.13 -2.22
C ALA A 352 10.05 20.16 -3.33
N ALA A 353 9.92 18.85 -3.03
CA ALA A 353 9.37 17.87 -3.97
C ALA A 353 7.85 18.01 -4.16
N ILE A 354 7.16 18.76 -3.28
CA ILE A 354 5.75 19.11 -3.43
C ILE A 354 5.64 20.63 -3.63
N ILE A 355 5.10 21.03 -4.77
CA ILE A 355 4.63 22.40 -5.02
C ILE A 355 3.13 22.41 -4.79
N GLY A 356 2.62 23.38 -4.03
CA GLY A 356 1.19 23.42 -3.79
C GLY A 356 0.69 24.84 -3.49
N GLY A 357 -0.50 25.16 -3.95
CA GLY A 357 -1.06 26.50 -3.78
C GLY A 357 -2.45 26.64 -4.37
N ILE A 358 -2.83 27.87 -4.65
CA ILE A 358 -4.14 28.22 -5.24
C ILE A 358 -3.94 29.02 -6.52
N ALA A 359 -4.88 28.87 -7.45
CA ALA A 359 -4.91 29.63 -8.69
C ALA A 359 -6.35 29.87 -9.15
N SER A 360 -6.54 30.69 -10.18
CA SER A 360 -7.77 30.78 -10.94
C SER A 360 -7.63 29.99 -12.25
N PHE A 361 -8.53 29.06 -12.51
CA PHE A 361 -8.59 28.36 -13.78
C PHE A 361 -9.85 28.81 -14.54
N ASP A 362 -9.65 29.65 -15.55
CA ASP A 362 -10.72 30.30 -16.30
C ASP A 362 -11.82 30.93 -15.41
N GLY A 363 -11.39 31.62 -14.35
CA GLY A 363 -12.26 32.27 -13.39
C GLY A 363 -12.73 31.39 -12.21
N THR A 364 -12.50 30.08 -12.26
CA THR A 364 -12.81 29.16 -11.16
C THR A 364 -11.61 29.03 -10.22
N PRO A 365 -11.75 29.35 -8.92
CA PRO A 365 -10.68 29.10 -7.95
C PRO A 365 -10.40 27.62 -7.79
N VAL A 366 -9.14 27.20 -7.93
CA VAL A 366 -8.69 25.81 -7.78
C VAL A 366 -7.53 25.71 -6.81
N THR A 367 -7.32 24.54 -6.24
CA THR A 367 -6.10 24.19 -5.51
C THR A 367 -5.26 23.29 -6.41
N VAL A 368 -4.01 23.68 -6.63
CA VAL A 368 -3.06 22.93 -7.48
C VAL A 368 -1.96 22.36 -6.61
N ILE A 369 -1.66 21.06 -6.80
CA ILE A 369 -0.62 20.33 -6.07
C ILE A 369 0.19 19.53 -7.10
N ALA A 370 1.50 19.68 -7.11
CA ALA A 370 2.38 18.94 -8.01
C ALA A 370 3.48 18.21 -7.23
N GLU A 371 3.65 16.91 -7.51
CA GLU A 371 4.92 16.26 -7.30
C GLU A 371 5.89 16.76 -8.38
N ALA A 372 7.03 17.28 -7.96
CA ALA A 372 7.86 18.03 -8.86
C ALA A 372 9.32 17.55 -8.86
N LYS A 373 9.77 17.07 -10.02
CA LYS A 373 11.18 16.98 -10.36
C LYS A 373 11.72 18.38 -10.68
N GLY A 374 13.04 18.53 -10.69
CA GLY A 374 13.68 19.77 -11.16
C GLY A 374 13.97 19.73 -12.66
N ALA A 375 14.00 20.89 -13.29
CA ALA A 375 14.38 21.02 -14.69
C ALA A 375 15.89 20.79 -14.94
N ASP A 376 16.72 20.95 -13.92
CA ASP A 376 18.17 20.72 -13.97
C ASP A 376 18.66 19.88 -12.78
N THR A 377 19.96 19.55 -12.78
CA THR A 377 20.58 18.71 -11.74
C THR A 377 20.51 19.37 -10.36
N LYS A 378 20.68 20.69 -10.25
CA LYS A 378 20.66 21.41 -8.97
C LYS A 378 19.25 21.42 -8.40
N GLU A 379 18.26 21.71 -9.22
CA GLU A 379 16.86 21.66 -8.84
C GLU A 379 16.42 20.23 -8.49
N ASN A 380 16.85 19.22 -9.24
CA ASN A 380 16.58 17.82 -8.91
C ASN A 380 17.12 17.43 -7.53
N ILE A 381 18.34 17.85 -7.18
CA ILE A 381 18.90 17.64 -5.83
C ILE A 381 18.03 18.34 -4.78
N ARG A 382 17.66 19.61 -5.01
CA ARG A 382 16.82 20.39 -4.09
C ARG A 382 15.45 19.76 -3.87
N ARG A 383 14.87 19.17 -4.91
CA ARG A 383 13.56 18.49 -4.91
C ARG A 383 13.66 17.00 -4.61
N ASN A 384 14.79 16.54 -4.10
CA ASN A 384 15.04 15.13 -3.81
C ASN A 384 14.65 14.20 -4.98
N PHE A 385 14.96 14.63 -6.21
CA PHE A 385 14.60 13.93 -7.47
C PHE A 385 13.09 13.67 -7.64
N GLY A 386 12.25 14.53 -7.10
CA GLY A 386 10.80 14.37 -7.11
C GLY A 386 10.29 13.30 -6.16
N MET A 387 11.08 12.91 -5.16
CA MET A 387 10.67 11.95 -4.12
C MET A 387 10.24 12.68 -2.86
N PRO A 388 8.92 12.80 -2.58
CA PRO A 388 8.46 13.52 -1.40
C PRO A 388 8.81 12.81 -0.10
N SER A 389 9.14 13.60 0.90
CA SER A 389 9.27 13.24 2.31
C SER A 389 7.89 13.27 3.00
N PRO A 390 7.75 12.80 4.26
CA PRO A 390 6.47 12.82 4.97
C PRO A 390 5.81 14.20 5.04
N GLU A 391 6.60 15.25 5.26
CA GLU A 391 6.12 16.64 5.29
C GLU A 391 5.56 17.11 3.94
N GLY A 392 6.03 16.59 2.82
CA GLY A 392 5.46 16.86 1.51
C GLY A 392 4.03 16.33 1.37
N TYR A 393 3.79 15.08 1.77
CA TYR A 393 2.43 14.50 1.78
C TYR A 393 1.50 15.19 2.77
N ARG A 394 1.99 15.57 3.96
CA ARG A 394 1.22 16.33 4.95
C ARG A 394 0.89 17.74 4.44
N LYS A 395 1.82 18.41 3.75
CA LYS A 395 1.57 19.70 3.06
C LYS A 395 0.47 19.55 2.01
N ALA A 396 0.54 18.51 1.17
CA ALA A 396 -0.48 18.23 0.17
C ALA A 396 -1.86 18.03 0.82
N LEU A 397 -1.96 17.18 1.84
CA LEU A 397 -3.22 16.94 2.57
C LEU A 397 -3.76 18.21 3.21
N ARG A 398 -2.91 19.02 3.83
CA ARG A 398 -3.30 20.31 4.41
C ARG A 398 -3.96 21.22 3.38
N LEU A 399 -3.43 21.27 2.15
CA LEU A 399 -3.98 22.07 1.06
C LEU A 399 -5.29 21.48 0.54
N MET A 400 -5.41 20.16 0.46
CA MET A 400 -6.64 19.46 0.08
C MET A 400 -7.76 19.72 1.10
N LYS A 401 -7.47 19.65 2.41
CA LYS A 401 -8.46 19.99 3.46
C LYS A 401 -8.84 21.46 3.45
N GLN A 402 -7.93 22.35 3.06
CA GLN A 402 -8.26 23.75 2.83
C GLN A 402 -9.16 23.93 1.58
N ALA A 403 -8.89 23.18 0.52
CA ALA A 403 -9.71 23.17 -0.69
C ALA A 403 -11.15 22.71 -0.38
N GLU A 404 -11.30 21.60 0.35
CA GLU A 404 -12.59 21.10 0.82
C GLU A 404 -13.38 22.17 1.59
N LYS A 405 -12.73 22.82 2.56
CA LYS A 405 -13.37 23.87 3.37
C LYS A 405 -13.93 25.03 2.54
N PHE A 406 -13.29 25.35 1.43
CA PHE A 406 -13.66 26.48 0.56
C PHE A 406 -14.29 26.04 -0.77
N HIS A 407 -14.64 24.75 -0.89
CA HIS A 407 -15.27 24.15 -2.07
C HIS A 407 -14.49 24.38 -3.36
N ARG A 408 -13.15 24.36 -3.29
CA ARG A 408 -12.29 24.48 -4.46
C ARG A 408 -11.93 23.10 -4.99
N PRO A 409 -12.11 22.84 -6.28
CA PRO A 409 -11.56 21.64 -6.91
C PRO A 409 -10.05 21.54 -6.70
N VAL A 410 -9.56 20.30 -6.58
CA VAL A 410 -8.13 19.99 -6.42
C VAL A 410 -7.62 19.38 -7.72
N ILE A 411 -6.52 19.92 -8.25
CA ILE A 411 -5.82 19.40 -9.42
C ILE A 411 -4.43 18.96 -8.98
N CYS A 412 -4.17 17.65 -9.07
CA CYS A 412 -2.88 17.04 -8.75
C CYS A 412 -2.10 16.72 -10.02
N LEU A 413 -0.85 17.16 -10.10
CA LEU A 413 0.11 16.80 -11.15
C LEU A 413 1.12 15.82 -10.55
N VAL A 414 1.13 14.58 -11.04
CA VAL A 414 1.92 13.49 -10.46
C VAL A 414 3.16 13.24 -11.31
N ASP A 415 4.33 13.45 -10.71
CA ASP A 415 5.64 13.14 -11.31
C ASP A 415 6.67 12.76 -10.25
N THR A 416 6.64 11.51 -9.81
CA THR A 416 7.56 10.97 -8.82
C THR A 416 8.03 9.56 -9.18
N PRO A 417 9.30 9.21 -8.99
CA PRO A 417 9.74 7.81 -9.05
C PRO A 417 9.26 6.99 -7.85
N GLY A 418 8.71 7.65 -6.82
CA GLY A 418 8.19 7.10 -5.57
C GLY A 418 8.46 8.00 -4.38
N ALA A 419 7.90 7.66 -3.23
CA ALA A 419 8.16 8.36 -1.98
C ALA A 419 9.61 8.16 -1.53
N PHE A 420 10.21 9.17 -0.87
CA PHE A 420 11.57 9.07 -0.36
C PHE A 420 11.72 7.93 0.65
N CYS A 421 12.71 7.06 0.42
CA CYS A 421 12.98 5.88 1.24
C CYS A 421 14.32 6.01 2.00
N GLY A 422 14.51 7.14 2.72
CA GLY A 422 15.64 7.38 3.59
C GLY A 422 15.33 7.15 5.07
N MET A 423 16.37 7.13 5.92
CA MET A 423 16.22 6.99 7.37
C MET A 423 15.32 8.09 7.94
N GLU A 424 15.59 9.33 7.57
CA GLU A 424 14.86 10.50 8.03
C GLU A 424 13.36 10.46 7.65
N ALA A 425 13.01 9.85 6.50
CA ALA A 425 11.63 9.67 6.11
C ALA A 425 10.91 8.64 7.01
N GLU A 426 11.59 7.54 7.34
CA GLU A 426 11.04 6.53 8.27
C GLU A 426 10.88 7.11 9.68
N GLU A 427 11.86 7.88 10.16
CA GLU A 427 11.82 8.58 11.46
C GLU A 427 10.66 9.57 11.58
N ARG A 428 10.24 10.14 10.46
CA ARG A 428 9.12 11.10 10.39
C ARG A 428 7.82 10.51 9.87
N GLY A 429 7.76 9.17 9.68
CA GLY A 429 6.53 8.44 9.41
C GLY A 429 6.08 8.46 7.95
N GLN A 430 6.96 8.10 7.01
CA GLN A 430 6.63 8.05 5.58
C GLN A 430 5.40 7.20 5.27
N GLY A 431 5.32 6.01 5.87
CA GLY A 431 4.18 5.12 5.68
C GLY A 431 2.87 5.71 6.21
N GLU A 432 2.90 6.36 7.38
CA GLU A 432 1.73 7.04 7.96
C GLU A 432 1.26 8.19 7.08
N ALA A 433 2.19 9.06 6.63
CA ALA A 433 1.83 10.22 5.83
C ALA A 433 1.14 9.82 4.50
N ILE A 434 1.62 8.76 3.84
CA ILE A 434 0.98 8.21 2.64
C ILE A 434 -0.39 7.62 3.00
N ALA A 435 -0.46 6.75 4.01
CA ALA A 435 -1.71 6.11 4.44
C ALA A 435 -2.79 7.15 4.78
N ARG A 436 -2.41 8.20 5.49
CA ARG A 436 -3.31 9.31 5.85
C ARG A 436 -3.85 10.05 4.61
N ASN A 437 -3.01 10.28 3.60
CA ASN A 437 -3.47 10.87 2.35
C ASN A 437 -4.52 9.98 1.66
N LEU A 438 -4.27 8.66 1.53
CA LEU A 438 -5.24 7.74 0.92
C LEU A 438 -6.58 7.76 1.65
N TYR A 439 -6.53 7.74 2.96
CA TYR A 439 -7.69 7.74 3.85
C TYR A 439 -8.49 9.05 3.73
N GLU A 440 -7.86 10.21 3.86
CA GLU A 440 -8.54 11.50 3.83
C GLU A 440 -9.00 11.89 2.43
N MET A 441 -8.21 11.60 1.39
CA MET A 441 -8.62 11.87 0.01
C MET A 441 -9.87 11.08 -0.39
N SER A 442 -10.02 9.86 0.11
CA SER A 442 -11.20 9.03 -0.19
C SER A 442 -12.54 9.67 0.22
N ALA A 443 -12.51 10.59 1.19
CA ALA A 443 -13.69 11.24 1.75
C ALA A 443 -13.74 12.76 1.53
N LEU A 444 -12.87 13.33 0.67
CA LEU A 444 -12.92 14.76 0.35
C LEU A 444 -14.22 15.11 -0.38
N LYS A 445 -14.97 16.07 0.15
CA LYS A 445 -16.23 16.57 -0.42
C LYS A 445 -16.02 17.70 -1.45
N THR A 446 -14.93 17.62 -2.18
CA THR A 446 -14.61 18.52 -3.29
C THR A 446 -14.01 17.71 -4.44
N PRO A 447 -14.22 18.09 -5.71
CA PRO A 447 -13.67 17.35 -6.85
C PRO A 447 -12.14 17.26 -6.81
N VAL A 448 -11.60 16.08 -7.11
CA VAL A 448 -10.18 15.83 -7.21
C VAL A 448 -9.86 15.22 -8.57
N LEU A 449 -9.01 15.90 -9.33
CA LEU A 449 -8.43 15.42 -10.58
C LEU A 449 -6.95 15.14 -10.37
N SER A 450 -6.48 13.96 -10.75
CA SER A 450 -5.04 13.64 -10.75
C SER A 450 -4.56 13.33 -12.16
N ILE A 451 -3.46 13.97 -12.56
CA ILE A 451 -2.87 13.82 -13.89
C ILE A 451 -1.44 13.31 -13.73
N VAL A 452 -1.18 12.07 -14.15
CA VAL A 452 0.19 11.52 -14.19
C VAL A 452 0.90 12.08 -15.41
N ILE A 453 1.79 13.05 -15.18
CA ILE A 453 2.46 13.80 -16.26
C ILE A 453 3.75 13.12 -16.75
N SER A 454 4.36 12.24 -15.93
CA SER A 454 5.61 11.57 -16.26
C SER A 454 5.71 10.22 -15.53
N GLU A 455 6.35 10.14 -14.38
CA GLU A 455 6.44 8.92 -13.58
C GLU A 455 5.43 8.94 -12.43
N GLY A 456 4.59 7.91 -12.35
CA GLY A 456 3.72 7.62 -11.21
C GLY A 456 4.27 6.44 -10.40
N GLY A 457 5.15 6.73 -9.43
CA GLY A 457 5.85 5.72 -8.65
C GLY A 457 5.11 5.30 -7.38
N SER A 458 4.56 4.07 -7.35
CA SER A 458 4.13 3.36 -6.15
C SER A 458 3.12 4.14 -5.28
N GLY A 459 3.16 3.90 -3.96
CA GLY A 459 2.35 4.60 -2.96
C GLY A 459 2.61 6.10 -2.90
N GLY A 460 3.80 6.55 -3.34
CA GLY A 460 4.10 7.97 -3.43
C GLY A 460 3.18 8.70 -4.38
N ALA A 461 3.05 8.20 -5.60
CA ALA A 461 2.12 8.72 -6.59
C ALA A 461 0.65 8.53 -6.17
N LEU A 462 0.31 7.35 -5.62
CA LEU A 462 -1.05 7.05 -5.17
C LEU A 462 -1.53 8.02 -4.08
N ALA A 463 -0.62 8.51 -3.24
CA ALA A 463 -0.93 9.49 -2.18
C ALA A 463 -1.48 10.84 -2.70
N LEU A 464 -1.40 11.08 -4.01
CA LEU A 464 -2.05 12.19 -4.72
C LEU A 464 -3.03 11.72 -5.80
N ALA A 465 -3.30 10.41 -5.92
CA ALA A 465 -4.11 9.84 -7.00
C ALA A 465 -5.37 9.08 -6.52
N VAL A 466 -5.80 9.28 -5.27
CA VAL A 466 -7.13 8.87 -4.80
C VAL A 466 -8.14 9.95 -5.20
N ALA A 467 -8.46 9.98 -6.47
CA ALA A 467 -9.17 11.06 -7.14
C ALA A 467 -10.48 10.57 -7.79
N ASP A 468 -11.35 11.52 -8.18
CA ASP A 468 -12.58 11.21 -8.93
C ASP A 468 -12.27 10.77 -10.35
N GLU A 469 -11.22 11.38 -10.94
CA GLU A 469 -10.64 10.92 -12.20
C GLU A 469 -9.11 10.94 -12.12
N VAL A 470 -8.49 9.94 -12.74
CA VAL A 470 -7.04 9.87 -12.94
C VAL A 470 -6.77 9.88 -14.44
N TRP A 471 -6.05 10.88 -14.90
CA TRP A 471 -5.62 11.00 -16.29
C TRP A 471 -4.13 10.69 -16.41
N MET A 472 -3.70 10.31 -17.59
CA MET A 472 -2.26 10.11 -17.88
C MET A 472 -1.86 10.73 -19.19
N MET A 473 -0.67 11.32 -19.22
CA MET A 473 -0.01 11.64 -20.48
C MET A 473 0.32 10.35 -21.23
N GLN A 474 0.26 10.38 -22.55
CA GLN A 474 0.40 9.20 -23.44
C GLN A 474 1.64 8.35 -23.16
N ASN A 475 2.78 9.01 -22.89
CA ASN A 475 4.04 8.33 -22.60
C ASN A 475 4.40 8.36 -21.11
N ALA A 476 3.48 8.75 -20.23
CA ALA A 476 3.67 8.59 -18.79
C ALA A 476 3.58 7.11 -18.39
N ILE A 477 4.13 6.79 -17.22
CA ILE A 477 4.06 5.46 -16.62
C ILE A 477 3.50 5.54 -15.21
N TYR A 478 2.71 4.53 -14.81
CA TYR A 478 2.22 4.43 -13.44
C TYR A 478 2.32 2.98 -12.96
N SER A 479 3.04 2.75 -11.87
CA SER A 479 3.39 1.39 -11.46
C SER A 479 3.69 1.27 -9.96
N ILE A 480 3.65 0.03 -9.46
CA ILE A 480 3.92 -0.31 -8.06
C ILE A 480 5.40 -0.07 -7.65
N LEU A 481 6.34 -0.15 -8.59
CA LEU A 481 7.77 0.13 -8.42
C LEU A 481 8.42 0.28 -9.80
N SER A 482 9.70 0.69 -9.84
CA SER A 482 10.42 0.79 -11.12
C SER A 482 10.61 -0.58 -11.79
N PRO A 483 10.68 -0.65 -13.14
CA PRO A 483 10.98 -1.90 -13.84
C PRO A 483 12.31 -2.54 -13.42
N GLU A 484 13.32 -1.73 -13.13
CA GLU A 484 14.62 -2.19 -12.61
C GLU A 484 14.48 -2.85 -11.23
N GLY A 485 13.70 -2.22 -10.34
CA GLY A 485 13.39 -2.76 -9.02
C GLY A 485 12.61 -4.08 -9.10
N PHE A 486 11.61 -4.13 -9.98
CA PHE A 486 10.81 -5.31 -10.25
C PHE A 486 11.69 -6.48 -10.73
N ALA A 487 12.51 -6.26 -11.76
CA ALA A 487 13.41 -7.26 -12.31
C ALA A 487 14.46 -7.75 -11.28
N SER A 488 15.02 -6.82 -10.51
CA SER A 488 16.00 -7.14 -9.46
C SER A 488 15.40 -7.99 -8.35
N ILE A 489 14.18 -7.70 -7.92
CA ILE A 489 13.53 -8.42 -6.82
C ILE A 489 13.02 -9.79 -7.27
N LEU A 490 12.29 -9.88 -8.37
CA LEU A 490 11.66 -11.12 -8.82
C LEU A 490 12.60 -12.03 -9.61
N TRP A 491 13.43 -11.47 -10.50
CA TRP A 491 14.29 -12.23 -11.40
C TRP A 491 15.77 -12.21 -11.03
N LYS A 492 16.15 -11.43 -10.00
CA LYS A 492 17.54 -11.25 -9.56
C LYS A 492 18.47 -10.67 -10.63
N ASP A 493 17.90 -9.98 -11.62
CA ASP A 493 18.61 -9.37 -12.73
C ASP A 493 17.95 -8.04 -13.16
N GLY A 494 18.48 -6.91 -12.68
CA GLY A 494 17.96 -5.57 -13.02
C GLY A 494 18.12 -5.20 -14.50
N LYS A 495 18.98 -5.91 -15.28
CA LYS A 495 19.13 -5.67 -16.72
C LYS A 495 17.91 -6.10 -17.52
N ARG A 496 17.04 -6.91 -16.94
CA ARG A 496 15.76 -7.31 -17.56
C ARG A 496 14.64 -6.28 -17.36
N ALA A 497 14.98 -5.03 -17.00
CA ALA A 497 14.02 -3.96 -16.85
C ALA A 497 13.11 -3.74 -18.08
N PRO A 498 13.58 -3.84 -19.35
CA PRO A 498 12.69 -3.76 -20.50
C PRO A 498 11.61 -4.85 -20.53
N GLU A 499 11.98 -6.09 -20.23
CA GLU A 499 11.03 -7.19 -20.11
C GLU A 499 10.05 -7.01 -18.93
N ALA A 500 10.57 -6.48 -17.82
CA ALA A 500 9.74 -6.15 -16.66
C ALA A 500 8.68 -5.10 -17.00
N ALA A 501 9.04 -4.04 -17.73
CA ALA A 501 8.10 -2.99 -18.14
C ALA A 501 6.90 -3.56 -18.91
N GLU A 502 7.12 -4.51 -19.84
CA GLU A 502 6.05 -5.16 -20.61
C GLU A 502 5.11 -6.00 -19.70
N VAL A 503 5.68 -6.72 -18.74
CA VAL A 503 4.91 -7.57 -17.81
C VAL A 503 4.12 -6.75 -16.80
N MET A 504 4.64 -5.61 -16.38
CA MET A 504 4.04 -4.76 -15.33
C MET A 504 2.79 -4.02 -15.79
N LYS A 505 2.52 -3.93 -17.09
CA LYS A 505 1.35 -3.21 -17.62
C LYS A 505 1.22 -1.78 -17.09
N LEU A 506 2.30 -0.99 -17.24
CA LEU A 506 2.46 0.32 -16.61
C LEU A 506 2.15 1.52 -17.53
N THR A 507 1.81 1.27 -18.80
CA THR A 507 1.54 2.33 -19.77
C THR A 507 0.14 2.89 -19.63
N ALA A 508 -0.08 4.13 -20.09
CA ALA A 508 -1.40 4.76 -20.09
C ALA A 508 -2.46 3.89 -20.78
N GLY A 509 -2.11 3.27 -21.92
CA GLY A 509 -3.00 2.37 -22.64
C GLY A 509 -3.35 1.09 -21.88
N ASP A 510 -2.40 0.49 -21.15
CA ASP A 510 -2.66 -0.66 -20.31
C ASP A 510 -3.58 -0.29 -19.12
N LEU A 511 -3.31 0.84 -18.47
CA LEU A 511 -4.07 1.27 -17.28
C LEU A 511 -5.49 1.74 -17.62
N LYS A 512 -5.70 2.32 -18.79
CA LYS A 512 -7.04 2.62 -19.30
C LYS A 512 -7.86 1.34 -19.53
N LYS A 513 -7.25 0.30 -20.08
CA LYS A 513 -7.89 -1.03 -20.25
C LYS A 513 -8.22 -1.70 -18.92
N LEU A 514 -7.40 -1.47 -17.88
CA LEU A 514 -7.64 -1.97 -16.53
C LEU A 514 -8.67 -1.12 -15.76
N GLY A 515 -9.17 -0.01 -16.32
CA GLY A 515 -10.13 0.88 -15.66
C GLY A 515 -9.52 1.70 -14.51
N ILE A 516 -8.20 1.88 -14.50
CA ILE A 516 -7.47 2.65 -13.49
C ILE A 516 -7.33 4.11 -13.91
N VAL A 517 -7.31 4.37 -15.22
CA VAL A 517 -7.16 5.68 -15.83
C VAL A 517 -8.38 5.96 -16.70
N GLU A 518 -9.02 7.11 -16.50
CA GLU A 518 -10.20 7.53 -17.24
C GLU A 518 -9.83 8.17 -18.58
N GLU A 519 -8.73 8.93 -18.65
CA GLU A 519 -8.39 9.72 -19.83
C GLU A 519 -6.90 9.62 -20.17
N ILE A 520 -6.57 9.56 -21.46
CA ILE A 520 -5.20 9.68 -21.97
C ILE A 520 -5.09 11.02 -22.70
N VAL A 521 -4.04 11.76 -22.37
CA VAL A 521 -3.69 13.01 -23.03
C VAL A 521 -2.60 12.74 -24.04
N GLU A 522 -2.88 13.00 -25.31
CA GLU A 522 -1.95 12.72 -26.40
C GLU A 522 -0.72 13.64 -26.33
N GLU A 523 0.41 13.12 -26.77
CA GLU A 523 1.67 13.85 -26.80
C GLU A 523 2.16 14.02 -28.26
N PRO A 524 2.78 15.15 -28.63
CA PRO A 524 3.47 15.27 -29.90
C PRO A 524 4.67 14.29 -29.95
N GLY A 525 5.14 13.97 -31.12
CA GLY A 525 6.24 13.02 -31.31
C GLY A 525 7.49 13.36 -30.49
N GLU A 526 7.81 14.66 -30.37
CA GLU A 526 8.80 15.19 -29.44
C GLU A 526 8.08 16.10 -28.44
N PHE A 527 8.09 15.69 -27.15
CA PHE A 527 7.40 16.41 -26.09
C PHE A 527 8.41 17.09 -25.17
N THR A 528 8.53 18.41 -25.34
CA THR A 528 9.44 19.31 -24.60
C THR A 528 8.68 20.54 -24.15
N VAL A 529 9.32 21.43 -23.39
CA VAL A 529 8.74 22.71 -22.96
C VAL A 529 8.30 23.56 -24.17
N ASP A 530 9.00 23.48 -25.29
CA ASP A 530 8.68 24.26 -26.51
C ASP A 530 7.40 23.74 -27.20
N THR A 531 7.11 22.43 -27.12
CA THR A 531 5.91 21.81 -27.72
C THR A 531 4.75 21.69 -26.73
N MET A 532 4.98 21.94 -25.47
CA MET A 532 4.02 21.83 -24.38
C MET A 532 2.77 22.71 -24.53
N PRO A 533 2.83 23.96 -25.05
CA PRO A 533 1.63 24.81 -25.15
C PRO A 533 0.47 24.16 -25.90
N VAL A 534 0.74 23.36 -26.94
CA VAL A 534 -0.31 22.62 -27.70
C VAL A 534 -1.03 21.61 -26.80
N VAL A 535 -0.26 20.90 -25.97
CA VAL A 535 -0.80 19.91 -25.02
C VAL A 535 -1.58 20.62 -23.89
N CYS A 536 -1.08 21.74 -23.42
CA CYS A 536 -1.74 22.52 -22.37
C CYS A 536 -3.08 23.11 -22.86
N GLU A 537 -3.20 23.46 -24.14
CA GLU A 537 -4.50 23.90 -24.70
C GLU A 537 -5.51 22.74 -24.72
N GLU A 538 -5.10 21.53 -25.08
CA GLU A 538 -5.95 20.34 -24.97
C GLU A 538 -6.33 20.04 -23.53
N LEU A 539 -5.35 20.07 -22.62
CA LEU A 539 -5.57 19.87 -21.18
C LEU A 539 -6.54 20.93 -20.62
N ARG A 540 -6.40 22.20 -21.02
CA ARG A 540 -7.32 23.28 -20.59
C ARG A 540 -8.76 22.92 -20.91
N GLY A 541 -9.03 22.50 -22.15
CA GLY A 541 -10.37 22.10 -22.57
C GLY A 541 -10.89 20.86 -21.82
N LYS A 542 -10.02 19.90 -21.52
CA LYS A 542 -10.39 18.70 -20.72
C LYS A 542 -10.67 19.05 -19.25
N ILE A 543 -9.84 19.88 -18.63
CA ILE A 543 -10.01 20.32 -17.22
C ILE A 543 -11.32 21.13 -17.09
N LEU A 544 -11.65 22.00 -18.02
CA LEU A 544 -12.93 22.72 -18.00
C LEU A 544 -14.12 21.77 -18.00
N ARG A 545 -14.12 20.74 -18.86
CA ARG A 545 -15.18 19.71 -18.86
C ARG A 545 -15.25 18.92 -17.55
N PHE A 546 -14.12 18.63 -16.93
CA PHE A 546 -14.07 18.02 -15.60
C PHE A 546 -14.72 18.93 -14.55
N LEU A 547 -14.35 20.21 -14.51
CA LEU A 547 -14.91 21.18 -13.58
C LEU A 547 -16.43 21.33 -13.76
N GLU A 548 -16.90 21.47 -15.01
CA GLU A 548 -18.34 21.56 -15.33
C GLU A 548 -19.12 20.29 -14.92
N LYS A 549 -18.51 19.10 -15.11
CA LYS A 549 -19.11 17.81 -14.73
C LYS A 549 -19.39 17.72 -13.23
N TYR A 550 -18.44 18.18 -12.42
CA TYR A 550 -18.49 18.01 -10.97
C TYR A 550 -19.01 19.25 -10.21
N GLU A 551 -19.16 20.42 -10.86
CA GLU A 551 -19.59 21.68 -10.23
C GLU A 551 -20.93 21.54 -9.49
N LYS A 552 -21.85 20.73 -10.02
CA LYS A 552 -23.22 20.57 -9.51
C LYS A 552 -23.42 19.33 -8.66
N MET A 553 -22.39 18.51 -8.52
CA MET A 553 -22.47 17.27 -7.75
C MET A 553 -22.43 17.57 -6.25
N ASP A 554 -23.33 16.96 -5.49
CA ASP A 554 -23.30 17.05 -4.03
C ASP A 554 -22.04 16.37 -3.47
N GLY A 555 -21.51 16.92 -2.37
CA GLY A 555 -20.28 16.39 -1.77
C GLY A 555 -20.38 14.93 -1.28
N GLU A 556 -21.56 14.50 -0.82
CA GLU A 556 -21.78 13.10 -0.41
C GLU A 556 -21.87 12.17 -1.63
N GLU A 557 -22.52 12.61 -2.71
CA GLU A 557 -22.58 11.87 -3.97
C GLU A 557 -21.19 11.70 -4.58
N LEU A 558 -20.37 12.76 -4.54
CA LEU A 558 -18.98 12.74 -5.01
C LEU A 558 -18.13 11.71 -4.25
N VAL A 559 -18.25 11.70 -2.91
CA VAL A 559 -17.55 10.73 -2.04
C VAL A 559 -18.02 9.30 -2.34
N GLU A 560 -19.32 9.10 -2.57
CA GLU A 560 -19.89 7.80 -2.89
C GLU A 560 -19.40 7.28 -4.26
N GLU A 561 -19.35 8.13 -5.29
CA GLU A 561 -18.82 7.76 -6.61
C GLU A 561 -17.34 7.43 -6.55
N ARG A 562 -16.54 8.25 -5.84
CA ARG A 562 -15.11 7.99 -5.62
C ARG A 562 -14.90 6.68 -4.86
N TYR A 563 -15.70 6.40 -3.85
CA TYR A 563 -15.64 5.13 -3.14
C TYR A 563 -15.91 3.95 -4.05
N ARG A 564 -16.99 3.97 -4.85
CA ARG A 564 -17.33 2.92 -5.81
C ARG A 564 -16.22 2.67 -6.80
N ARG A 565 -15.61 3.75 -7.31
CA ARG A 565 -14.49 3.66 -8.23
C ARG A 565 -13.35 2.80 -7.67
N PHE A 566 -12.89 3.05 -6.46
CA PHE A 566 -11.83 2.25 -5.83
C PHE A 566 -12.34 0.90 -5.32
N ARG A 567 -13.59 0.81 -4.93
CA ARG A 567 -14.21 -0.45 -4.48
C ARG A 567 -14.26 -1.51 -5.57
N ASP A 568 -14.42 -1.10 -6.81
CA ASP A 568 -14.53 -1.98 -7.98
C ASP A 568 -13.14 -2.38 -8.56
N MET A 569 -12.06 -1.84 -8.04
CA MET A 569 -10.67 -2.20 -8.41
C MET A 569 -10.16 -3.40 -7.54
#